data_33fc9f638cc6c7a4c513bd055e818393
#
_entry.id   33fc9f638cc6c7a4c513bd055e818393
#
_cell.length_a   1.000
_cell.length_b   1.000
_cell.length_c   1.000
_cell.angle_alpha   90.00
_cell.angle_beta   90.00
_cell.angle_gamma   90.00
#
_symmetry.space_group_name_H-M   'P 1'
#
loop_
_entity.id
_entity.type
_entity.pdbx_description
1 polymer ?
#
loop_
_entity_poly.entity_id
_entity_poly.type
_entity_poly.pdbx_seq_one_letter_code
_entity_poly.pdbx_strand_id
1 'polypeptide(L)'
;MLGACVAFGSVSASAIVPPKKCGKLTAKGKSYTIKADQIRCKTARSHARRYLTNGRRPRGYRCRNYGRQTKIKFRCSKGIRVLFAIRR
;
A
#
# COMPACT_ATOMS: atom_id res chain seq x y z
N MET A 1 -28.12 -9.56 30.22
CA MET A 1 -27.14 -9.59 30.35
C MET A 1 -26.38 -10.02 29.43
N LEU A 2 -26.08 -10.41 28.99
CA LEU A 2 -25.45 -10.92 28.16
C LEU A 2 -25.17 -10.21 27.03
N GLY A 3 -25.78 -9.39 26.51
CA GLY A 3 -25.55 -8.79 25.30
C GLY A 3 -24.34 -8.01 25.19
N ALA A 4 -23.77 -7.72 26.25
CA ALA A 4 -22.61 -6.90 26.25
C ALA A 4 -21.55 -7.41 25.34
N CYS A 5 -21.37 -8.64 25.27
CA CYS A 5 -20.29 -9.12 24.53
C CYS A 5 -20.39 -8.86 23.08
N VAL A 6 -21.53 -8.71 22.64
CA VAL A 6 -21.69 -8.53 21.26
C VAL A 6 -21.04 -7.31 20.74
N ALA A 7 -21.00 -6.32 21.51
CA ALA A 7 -20.43 -5.07 21.07
C ALA A 7 -18.99 -5.19 20.64
N PHE A 8 -18.30 -6.09 21.22
CA PHE A 8 -16.93 -6.17 20.90
C PHE A 8 -16.70 -6.56 19.49
N GLY A 9 -17.42 -7.44 18.99
CA GLY A 9 -17.19 -7.90 17.65
C GLY A 9 -17.32 -6.78 16.67
N SER A 10 -18.25 -5.91 16.86
CA SER A 10 -18.44 -4.84 15.93
C SER A 10 -17.27 -3.91 15.93
N VAL A 11 -16.72 -3.70 17.07
CA VAL A 11 -15.60 -2.79 17.15
C VAL A 11 -14.43 -3.31 16.36
N SER A 12 -14.18 -4.58 16.43
CA SER A 12 -13.08 -5.15 15.71
C SER A 12 -13.24 -4.96 14.23
N ALA A 13 -14.42 -5.17 13.75
CA ALA A 13 -14.66 -5.04 12.33
C ALA A 13 -14.41 -3.64 11.83
N SER A 14 -14.72 -2.65 12.62
CA SER A 14 -14.57 -1.29 12.17
C SER A 14 -13.12 -0.84 12.12
N ALA A 15 -12.22 -1.64 12.62
CA ALA A 15 -10.81 -1.27 12.59
C ALA A 15 -10.17 -1.48 11.23
N ILE A 16 -10.83 -2.19 10.33
CA ILE A 16 -10.27 -2.46 9.02
C ILE A 16 -10.54 -1.31 8.06
N VAL A 17 -9.49 -0.69 7.58
CA VAL A 17 -9.61 0.43 6.65
C VAL A 17 -8.87 0.08 5.37
N PRO A 18 -9.50 0.19 4.22
CA PRO A 18 -8.82 -0.13 2.98
C PRO A 18 -7.75 0.90 2.66
N PRO A 19 -6.71 0.52 1.92
CA PRO A 19 -5.68 1.46 1.52
C PRO A 19 -6.27 2.56 0.65
N LYS A 20 -5.76 3.76 0.81
CA LYS A 20 -6.24 4.89 0.04
C LYS A 20 -5.51 4.98 -1.29
N LYS A 21 -6.19 5.51 -2.29
CA LYS A 21 -5.60 5.73 -3.59
C LYS A 21 -4.81 7.02 -3.58
N CYS A 22 -3.57 6.95 -4.05
CA CYS A 22 -2.70 8.11 -4.11
C CYS A 22 -2.48 8.60 -5.54
N GLY A 23 -3.24 8.08 -6.49
CA GLY A 23 -3.22 8.57 -7.84
C GLY A 23 -2.26 7.83 -8.76
N LYS A 24 -2.20 8.31 -9.98
CA LYS A 24 -1.41 7.71 -11.03
C LYS A 24 0.04 8.16 -10.94
N LEU A 25 0.95 7.26 -11.22
CA LEU A 25 2.37 7.56 -11.26
C LEU A 25 2.96 6.90 -12.49
N THR A 26 3.72 7.65 -13.26
CA THR A 26 4.37 7.12 -14.46
C THR A 26 5.87 7.01 -14.20
N ALA A 27 6.43 5.86 -14.50
CA ALA A 27 7.86 5.62 -14.36
C ALA A 27 8.33 4.74 -15.49
N LYS A 28 9.41 5.12 -16.14
CA LYS A 28 9.98 4.38 -17.27
C LYS A 28 8.94 4.05 -18.34
N GLY A 29 8.08 5.01 -18.64
CA GLY A 29 7.08 4.85 -19.67
C GLY A 29 5.88 4.01 -19.30
N LYS A 30 5.77 3.54 -18.09
CA LYS A 30 4.64 2.74 -17.65
C LYS A 30 3.88 3.46 -16.54
N SER A 31 2.58 3.27 -16.52
CA SER A 31 1.73 3.93 -15.53
C SER A 31 1.25 2.96 -14.48
N TYR A 32 1.15 3.45 -13.26
CA TYR A 32 0.71 2.66 -12.12
C TYR A 32 -0.24 3.48 -11.26
N THR A 33 -1.10 2.82 -10.50
CA THR A 33 -1.88 3.47 -9.48
C THR A 33 -1.19 3.17 -8.16
N ILE A 34 -0.87 4.20 -7.39
CA ILE A 34 -0.22 4.02 -6.10
C ILE A 34 -1.28 3.98 -5.01
N LYS A 35 -1.17 3.01 -4.13
CA LYS A 35 -2.04 2.90 -2.96
C LYS A 35 -1.19 2.87 -1.71
N ALA A 36 -1.71 3.42 -0.64
CA ALA A 36 -0.97 3.53 0.61
C ALA A 36 -1.86 3.32 1.81
N ASP A 37 -1.29 2.71 2.85
CA ASP A 37 -1.96 2.52 4.13
C ASP A 37 -1.00 3.01 5.20
N GLN A 38 -1.47 3.91 6.05
CA GLN A 38 -0.68 4.49 7.14
C GLN A 38 0.54 5.28 6.64
N ILE A 39 0.49 5.77 5.40
CA ILE A 39 1.53 6.61 4.83
C ILE A 39 0.85 7.72 4.07
N ARG A 40 1.40 8.92 4.11
CA ARG A 40 0.85 10.02 3.32
C ARG A 40 1.08 9.74 1.85
N CYS A 41 0.14 10.14 1.03
CA CYS A 41 0.26 9.92 -0.41
C CYS A 41 1.52 10.53 -1.01
N LYS A 42 1.89 11.70 -0.57
CA LYS A 42 3.10 12.35 -1.06
C LYS A 42 4.33 11.48 -0.80
N THR A 43 4.45 10.95 0.39
CA THR A 43 5.56 10.08 0.76
C THR A 43 5.51 8.77 0.00
N ALA A 44 4.32 8.17 -0.09
CA ALA A 44 4.15 6.91 -0.81
C ALA A 44 4.54 7.06 -2.28
N ARG A 45 4.12 8.14 -2.92
CA ARG A 45 4.45 8.38 -4.32
C ARG A 45 5.95 8.57 -4.51
N SER A 46 6.61 9.26 -3.60
CA SER A 46 8.05 9.47 -3.66
C SER A 46 8.78 8.14 -3.53
N HIS A 47 8.39 7.34 -2.57
CA HIS A 47 8.99 6.02 -2.38
C HIS A 47 8.76 5.12 -3.59
N ALA A 48 7.55 5.14 -4.13
CA ALA A 48 7.22 4.32 -5.28
C ALA A 48 8.03 4.75 -6.51
N ARG A 49 8.19 6.05 -6.71
CA ARG A 49 8.95 6.54 -7.85
C ARG A 49 10.39 6.07 -7.80
N ARG A 50 11.02 6.15 -6.64
CA ARG A 50 12.40 5.70 -6.52
C ARG A 50 12.53 4.21 -6.76
N TYR A 51 11.59 3.45 -6.23
CA TYR A 51 11.65 2.02 -6.40
C TYR A 51 11.42 1.62 -7.85
N LEU A 52 10.46 2.24 -8.51
CA LEU A 52 10.16 1.94 -9.91
C LEU A 52 11.25 2.41 -10.86
N THR A 53 11.93 3.49 -10.52
CA THR A 53 12.95 4.06 -11.39
C THR A 53 14.32 3.45 -11.15
N ASN A 54 14.72 3.32 -9.91
CA ASN A 54 16.06 2.90 -9.54
C ASN A 54 16.17 1.59 -8.78
N GLY A 55 15.06 0.98 -8.44
CA GLY A 55 15.04 -0.22 -7.62
C GLY A 55 15.39 0.05 -6.16
N ARG A 56 15.37 1.30 -5.74
CA ARG A 56 15.73 1.64 -4.38
C ARG A 56 14.60 1.46 -3.42
N ARG A 57 14.80 0.61 -2.42
CA ARG A 57 13.83 0.43 -1.36
C ARG A 57 13.86 1.62 -0.42
N PRO A 58 12.72 2.07 0.08
CA PRO A 58 12.72 3.09 1.12
C PRO A 58 13.39 2.53 2.36
N ARG A 59 14.06 3.38 3.09
CA ARG A 59 14.82 2.95 4.26
C ARG A 59 13.93 2.25 5.28
N GLY A 60 14.33 1.05 5.67
CA GLY A 60 13.58 0.29 6.67
C GLY A 60 12.40 -0.49 6.12
N TYR A 61 12.10 -0.37 4.84
CA TYR A 61 10.98 -1.10 4.24
C TYR A 61 11.44 -2.41 3.64
N ARG A 62 10.55 -3.35 3.59
CA ARG A 62 10.74 -4.59 2.86
C ARG A 62 9.88 -4.52 1.63
N CYS A 63 10.44 -4.79 0.48
CA CYS A 63 9.74 -4.70 -0.78
C CYS A 63 9.72 -6.05 -1.48
N ARG A 64 8.59 -6.36 -2.10
CA ARG A 64 8.43 -7.59 -2.84
C ARG A 64 7.85 -7.28 -4.21
N ASN A 65 8.43 -7.87 -5.23
CA ASN A 65 7.93 -7.75 -6.59
C ASN A 65 6.99 -8.90 -6.90
N TYR A 66 5.98 -8.62 -7.72
CA TYR A 66 5.01 -9.63 -8.11
C TYR A 66 5.04 -9.81 -9.62
N GLY A 67 4.75 -11.00 -10.08
CA GLY A 67 4.74 -11.29 -11.49
C GLY A 67 3.52 -10.71 -12.19
N ARG A 68 3.49 -10.85 -13.51
CA ARG A 68 2.44 -10.27 -14.33
C ARG A 68 1.08 -10.89 -14.14
N GLN A 69 1.01 -12.06 -13.53
CA GLN A 69 -0.27 -12.71 -13.29
C GLN A 69 -1.08 -11.96 -12.24
N THR A 70 -0.50 -10.99 -11.56
CA THR A 70 -1.24 -10.15 -10.64
C THR A 70 -1.19 -8.71 -11.11
N LYS A 71 -2.14 -7.91 -10.66
CA LYS A 71 -2.11 -6.50 -11.00
C LYS A 71 -1.10 -5.74 -10.16
N ILE A 72 -0.68 -6.29 -9.05
CA ILE A 72 0.29 -5.63 -8.19
C ILE A 72 1.68 -5.74 -8.79
N LYS A 73 2.34 -4.62 -8.96
CA LYS A 73 3.72 -4.59 -9.44
C LYS A 73 4.68 -4.87 -8.30
N PHE A 74 4.50 -4.17 -7.18
CA PHE A 74 5.31 -4.40 -5.99
C PHE A 74 4.57 -3.91 -4.76
N ARG A 75 5.03 -4.37 -3.61
CA ARG A 75 4.49 -3.97 -2.33
C ARG A 75 5.66 -3.76 -1.39
N CYS A 76 5.69 -2.62 -0.70
CA CYS A 76 6.70 -2.33 0.31
C CYS A 76 6.00 -2.10 1.64
N SER A 77 6.58 -2.60 2.71
CA SER A 77 5.99 -2.43 4.03
C SER A 77 7.03 -2.21 5.10
N LYS A 78 6.61 -1.47 6.13
CA LYS A 78 7.42 -1.22 7.31
C LYS A 78 6.46 -1.12 8.48
N GLY A 79 6.35 -2.20 9.26
CA GLY A 79 5.34 -2.26 10.31
C GLY A 79 3.95 -2.16 9.70
N ILE A 80 3.16 -1.22 10.19
CA ILE A 80 1.80 -1.02 9.68
C ILE A 80 1.76 -0.16 8.43
N ARG A 81 2.88 0.39 8.02
CA ARG A 81 2.94 1.24 6.83
C ARG A 81 3.12 0.37 5.60
N VAL A 82 2.25 0.56 4.63
CA VAL A 82 2.29 -0.25 3.41
C VAL A 82 2.03 0.64 2.22
N LEU A 83 2.76 0.41 1.15
CA LEU A 83 2.46 1.04 -0.12
C LEU A 83 2.61 0.01 -1.22
N PHE A 84 1.85 0.18 -2.27
CA PHE A 84 2.00 -0.70 -3.41
C PHE A 84 1.59 -0.01 -4.70
N ALA A 85 2.13 -0.52 -5.79
CA ALA A 85 1.84 0.00 -7.12
C ALA A 85 1.03 -1.04 -7.87
N ILE A 86 -0.06 -0.59 -8.47
CA ILE A 86 -0.96 -1.43 -9.24
C ILE A 86 -0.73 -1.12 -10.72
N ARG A 87 -0.55 -2.14 -11.54
CA ARG A 87 -0.38 -1.95 -12.98
C ARG A 87 -1.67 -1.44 -13.57
N ARG A 88 -1.55 -0.54 -14.51
CA ARG A 88 -2.73 0.02 -15.18
C ARG A 88 -2.89 -0.58 -16.56
#